data_0e4a310ab8c98d3f9f848a328ba05005
#
_entry.id   0e4a310ab8c98d3f9f848a328ba05005
#
_cell.length_a   1.000
_cell.length_b   1.000
_cell.length_c   1.000
_cell.angle_alpha   90.00
_cell.angle_beta   90.00
_cell.angle_gamma   90.00
#
_symmetry.space_group_name_H-M   'P 1'
#
loop_
_entity.id
_entity.type
_entity.pdbx_description
1 polymer ?
#
loop_
_entity_poly.entity_id
_entity_poly.type
_entity_poly.pdbx_seq_one_letter_code
_entity_poly.pdbx_strand_id
1 'polypeptide(L)'
;AVPELDTDQWLAVIEKCRSAGVTQLTFTGGEPTLRHDLIKLVQAAQWFVTRLNTNGRMLTSMMCKDLRAASLDAVQITFYSAEAEIHNQLVGVDGYNDTLNGIHNALAADLNVSLNTPLCSLNRDYLSVVKLAHTLGIRYLTCSGLIPAGNADTAASRAVRLTPAELEETLRPAMEYAAANGIEISFTSPGWLPEDTLRALGFTQIPSCGA
;
A
#
# COMPACT_ATOMS: atom_id res chain seq x y z
N ALA A 1 10.34 -0.11 -24.74
CA ALA A 1 9.61 0.51 -23.63
C ALA A 1 9.05 1.84 -24.13
N VAL A 2 7.82 2.17 -23.77
CA VAL A 2 7.24 3.49 -24.05
C VAL A 2 7.93 4.48 -23.11
N PRO A 3 8.44 5.62 -23.60
CA PRO A 3 9.03 6.64 -22.75
C PRO A 3 8.01 7.12 -21.71
N GLU A 4 8.46 7.35 -20.50
CA GLU A 4 7.63 7.96 -19.47
C GLU A 4 7.35 9.42 -19.83
N LEU A 5 6.17 9.93 -19.45
CA LEU A 5 5.80 11.32 -19.64
C LEU A 5 6.74 12.23 -18.83
N ASP A 6 7.10 13.36 -19.41
CA ASP A 6 7.85 14.41 -18.71
C ASP A 6 6.95 15.21 -17.74
N THR A 7 7.57 16.13 -17.00
CA THR A 7 6.86 16.94 -15.99
C THR A 7 5.69 17.73 -16.59
N ASP A 8 5.90 18.39 -17.74
CA ASP A 8 4.88 19.27 -18.34
C ASP A 8 3.72 18.45 -18.89
N GLN A 9 4.00 17.27 -19.43
CA GLN A 9 2.99 16.32 -19.87
C GLN A 9 2.15 15.81 -18.70
N TRP A 10 2.77 15.45 -17.55
CA TRP A 10 2.04 15.05 -16.35
C TRP A 10 1.21 16.20 -15.76
N LEU A 11 1.72 17.44 -15.75
CA LEU A 11 0.93 18.61 -15.34
C LEU A 11 -0.30 18.80 -16.22
N ALA A 12 -0.17 18.60 -17.54
CA ALA A 12 -1.30 18.64 -18.46
C ALA A 12 -2.32 17.51 -18.20
N VAL A 13 -1.86 16.30 -17.81
CA VAL A 13 -2.75 15.19 -17.41
C VAL A 13 -3.51 15.56 -16.15
N ILE A 14 -2.85 16.10 -15.13
CA ILE A 14 -3.47 16.54 -13.86
C ILE A 14 -4.56 17.57 -14.12
N GLU A 15 -4.31 18.58 -14.98
CA GLU A 15 -5.30 19.59 -15.33
C GLU A 15 -6.49 19.01 -16.12
N LYS A 16 -6.25 18.04 -17.00
CA LYS A 16 -7.33 17.30 -17.68
C LYS A 16 -8.20 16.54 -16.70
N CYS A 17 -7.59 15.85 -15.73
CA CYS A 17 -8.32 15.15 -14.66
C CYS A 17 -9.20 16.12 -13.86
N ARG A 18 -8.68 17.30 -13.52
CA ARG A 18 -9.43 18.37 -12.85
C ARG A 18 -10.62 18.82 -13.68
N SER A 19 -10.38 19.12 -14.95
CA SER A 19 -11.44 19.57 -15.89
C SER A 19 -12.52 18.51 -16.12
N ALA A 20 -12.15 17.22 -16.00
CA ALA A 20 -13.06 16.08 -16.11
C ALA A 20 -13.83 15.76 -14.81
N GLY A 21 -13.62 16.52 -13.74
CA GLY A 21 -14.30 16.30 -12.45
C GLY A 21 -13.78 15.12 -11.64
N VAL A 22 -12.56 14.65 -11.91
CA VAL A 22 -11.91 13.62 -11.06
C VAL A 22 -11.70 14.19 -9.67
N THR A 23 -12.02 13.40 -8.64
CA THR A 23 -11.94 13.83 -7.23
C THR A 23 -10.73 13.30 -6.49
N GLN A 24 -10.13 12.22 -6.99
CA GLN A 24 -9.00 11.54 -6.32
C GLN A 24 -7.89 11.21 -7.32
N LEU A 25 -6.64 11.37 -6.88
CA LEU A 25 -5.47 10.95 -7.64
C LEU A 25 -4.55 10.10 -6.77
N THR A 26 -4.05 9.00 -7.34
CA THR A 26 -3.03 8.17 -6.70
C THR A 26 -1.75 8.20 -7.50
N PHE A 27 -0.68 8.71 -6.89
CA PHE A 27 0.66 8.63 -7.44
C PHE A 27 1.22 7.23 -7.18
N THR A 28 1.48 6.50 -8.24
CA THR A 28 1.99 5.11 -8.19
C THR A 28 2.90 4.87 -9.40
N GLY A 29 3.37 3.66 -9.57
CA GLY A 29 4.20 3.28 -10.71
C GLY A 29 5.14 2.15 -10.31
N GLY A 30 6.40 2.15 -10.78
CA GLY A 30 7.45 1.32 -10.21
C GLY A 30 7.73 1.78 -8.78
N GLU A 31 8.43 2.91 -8.63
CA GLU A 31 8.58 3.59 -7.34
C GLU A 31 8.50 5.11 -7.57
N PRO A 32 7.40 5.76 -7.19
CA PRO A 32 7.17 7.18 -7.50
C PRO A 32 8.14 8.11 -6.79
N THR A 33 8.69 7.73 -5.63
CA THR A 33 9.64 8.56 -4.88
C THR A 33 11.00 8.70 -5.57
N LEU A 34 11.26 7.93 -6.63
CA LEU A 34 12.45 8.10 -7.46
C LEU A 34 12.31 9.24 -8.50
N ARG A 35 11.09 9.75 -8.71
CA ARG A 35 10.88 10.89 -9.60
C ARG A 35 11.33 12.19 -8.93
N HIS A 36 12.20 12.92 -9.59
CA HIS A 36 12.75 14.19 -9.10
C HIS A 36 11.70 15.31 -9.01
N ASP A 37 10.63 15.21 -9.79
CA ASP A 37 9.54 16.18 -9.89
C ASP A 37 8.28 15.78 -9.08
N LEU A 38 8.32 14.69 -8.30
CA LEU A 38 7.17 14.21 -7.53
C LEU A 38 6.51 15.31 -6.70
N ILE A 39 7.28 16.08 -5.95
CA ILE A 39 6.75 17.17 -5.10
C ILE A 39 5.98 18.19 -5.93
N LYS A 40 6.52 18.60 -7.11
CA LYS A 40 5.87 19.52 -8.03
C LYS A 40 4.54 18.95 -8.55
N LEU A 41 4.49 17.66 -8.87
CA LEU A 41 3.26 16.99 -9.33
C LEU A 41 2.22 16.89 -8.23
N VAL A 42 2.62 16.57 -7.00
CA VAL A 42 1.72 16.55 -5.84
C VAL A 42 1.16 17.95 -5.56
N GLN A 43 2.00 18.99 -5.61
CA GLN A 43 1.56 20.37 -5.42
C GLN A 43 0.57 20.81 -6.49
N ALA A 44 0.74 20.40 -7.75
CA ALA A 44 -0.21 20.66 -8.81
C ALA A 44 -1.54 19.92 -8.62
N ALA A 45 -1.54 18.84 -7.84
CA ALA A 45 -2.70 18.01 -7.56
C ALA A 45 -3.44 18.40 -6.26
N GLN A 46 -3.11 19.48 -5.57
CA GLN A 46 -3.72 19.93 -4.30
C GLN A 46 -5.25 20.10 -4.34
N TRP A 47 -5.83 20.11 -5.54
CA TRP A 47 -7.27 20.16 -5.78
C TRP A 47 -7.98 18.82 -5.53
N PHE A 48 -7.25 17.71 -5.58
CA PHE A 48 -7.77 16.37 -5.43
C PHE A 48 -7.50 15.83 -4.02
N VAL A 49 -8.21 14.80 -3.63
CA VAL A 49 -7.75 13.90 -2.56
C VAL A 49 -6.60 13.07 -3.13
N THR A 50 -5.42 13.23 -2.57
CA THR A 50 -4.18 12.66 -3.13
C THR A 50 -3.63 11.53 -2.28
N ARG A 51 -3.17 10.47 -2.94
CA ARG A 51 -2.48 9.35 -2.30
C ARG A 51 -1.17 9.06 -3.01
N LEU A 52 -0.17 8.69 -2.24
CA LEU A 52 1.10 8.14 -2.71
C LEU A 52 1.20 6.67 -2.33
N ASN A 53 1.39 5.77 -3.32
CA ASN A 53 1.71 4.37 -3.08
C ASN A 53 3.21 4.16 -3.30
N THR A 54 3.92 3.71 -2.28
CA THR A 54 5.39 3.62 -2.29
C THR A 54 5.88 2.40 -1.49
N ASN A 55 7.11 1.97 -1.75
CA ASN A 55 7.81 1.01 -0.89
C ASN A 55 8.35 1.67 0.40
N GLY A 56 8.29 2.98 0.52
CA GLY A 56 8.67 3.75 1.71
C GLY A 56 10.17 4.00 1.91
N ARG A 57 11.04 3.33 1.16
CA ARG A 57 12.50 3.36 1.40
C ARG A 57 13.15 4.72 1.20
N MET A 58 12.58 5.55 0.32
CA MET A 58 13.09 6.90 0.03
C MET A 58 12.37 8.00 0.83
N LEU A 59 11.45 7.64 1.73
CA LEU A 59 10.71 8.60 2.55
C LEU A 59 11.62 9.17 3.67
N THR A 60 12.52 10.06 3.30
CA THR A 60 13.31 10.83 4.28
C THR A 60 12.42 11.82 5.03
N SER A 61 12.87 12.28 6.20
CA SER A 61 12.16 13.32 6.97
C SER A 61 11.91 14.60 6.15
N MET A 62 12.87 15.01 5.30
CA MET A 62 12.71 16.14 4.40
C MET A 62 11.63 15.88 3.37
N MET A 63 11.72 14.76 2.63
CA MET A 63 10.71 14.41 1.61
C MET A 63 9.29 14.34 2.19
N CYS A 64 9.12 13.76 3.38
CA CYS A 64 7.80 13.69 4.01
C CYS A 64 7.24 15.08 4.36
N LYS A 65 8.09 16.00 4.84
CA LYS A 65 7.71 17.40 5.09
C LYS A 65 7.34 18.13 3.80
N ASP A 66 8.11 17.93 2.73
CA ASP A 66 7.84 18.54 1.43
C ASP A 66 6.55 17.99 0.80
N LEU A 67 6.30 16.67 0.91
CA LEU A 67 5.03 16.05 0.49
C LEU A 67 3.83 16.60 1.27
N ARG A 68 3.97 16.74 2.60
CA ARG A 68 2.93 17.34 3.45
C ARG A 68 2.67 18.80 3.07
N ALA A 69 3.73 19.59 2.86
CA ALA A 69 3.62 20.98 2.42
C ALA A 69 3.02 21.12 1.02
N ALA A 70 3.23 20.14 0.14
CA ALA A 70 2.62 20.04 -1.18
C ALA A 70 1.16 19.57 -1.15
N SER A 71 0.57 19.37 0.04
CA SER A 71 -0.82 18.94 0.26
C SER A 71 -1.07 17.46 -0.09
N LEU A 72 -0.09 16.57 0.11
CA LEU A 72 -0.36 15.14 0.04
C LEU A 72 -1.25 14.72 1.22
N ASP A 73 -2.38 14.05 0.95
CA ASP A 73 -3.34 13.65 1.98
C ASP A 73 -2.97 12.32 2.63
N ALA A 74 -2.52 11.33 1.86
CA ALA A 74 -2.25 9.99 2.39
C ALA A 74 -1.06 9.31 1.71
N VAL A 75 -0.37 8.49 2.49
CA VAL A 75 0.69 7.59 2.01
C VAL A 75 0.30 6.16 2.31
N GLN A 76 0.28 5.31 1.29
CA GLN A 76 0.18 3.87 1.46
C GLN A 76 1.56 3.25 1.25
N ILE A 77 2.07 2.61 2.29
CA ILE A 77 3.40 2.01 2.27
C ILE A 77 3.27 0.49 2.18
N THR A 78 3.93 -0.12 1.21
CA THR A 78 3.97 -1.59 1.10
C THR A 78 4.92 -2.15 2.15
N PHE A 79 4.39 -2.97 3.05
CA PHE A 79 5.13 -3.58 4.15
C PHE A 79 4.79 -5.06 4.26
N TYR A 80 5.75 -5.94 3.95
CA TYR A 80 5.49 -7.36 3.76
C TYR A 80 5.47 -8.18 5.05
N SER A 81 6.28 -7.82 6.03
CA SER A 81 6.39 -8.57 7.29
C SER A 81 6.95 -7.69 8.41
N ALA A 82 6.59 -7.97 9.64
CA ALA A 82 7.22 -7.42 10.83
C ALA A 82 8.60 -8.07 11.12
N GLU A 83 8.92 -9.19 10.46
CA GLU A 83 10.22 -9.82 10.50
C GLU A 83 11.12 -9.32 9.36
N ALA A 84 12.30 -8.79 9.71
CA ALA A 84 13.21 -8.18 8.76
C ALA A 84 13.67 -9.16 7.65
N GLU A 85 13.99 -10.40 8.04
CA GLU A 85 14.42 -11.43 7.08
C GLU A 85 13.36 -11.71 6.02
N ILE A 86 12.10 -11.91 6.44
CA ILE A 86 10.98 -12.20 5.53
C ILE A 86 10.69 -10.97 4.64
N HIS A 87 10.67 -9.77 5.22
CA HIS A 87 10.50 -8.54 4.45
C HIS A 87 11.58 -8.41 3.37
N ASN A 88 12.85 -8.53 3.76
CA ASN A 88 14.00 -8.40 2.87
C ASN A 88 14.01 -9.47 1.77
N GLN A 89 13.64 -10.71 2.11
CA GLN A 89 13.48 -11.78 1.12
C GLN A 89 12.43 -11.43 0.05
N LEU A 90 11.28 -10.88 0.46
CA LEU A 90 10.18 -10.55 -0.45
C LEU A 90 10.45 -9.33 -1.31
N VAL A 91 11.17 -8.33 -0.79
CA VAL A 91 11.57 -7.15 -1.58
C VAL A 91 12.85 -7.38 -2.39
N GLY A 92 13.61 -8.45 -2.11
CA GLY A 92 14.83 -8.83 -2.81
C GLY A 92 16.06 -7.98 -2.47
N VAL A 93 16.00 -7.19 -1.41
CA VAL A 93 17.09 -6.32 -0.91
C VAL A 93 16.98 -6.16 0.61
N ASP A 94 18.06 -5.71 1.25
CA ASP A 94 18.03 -5.28 2.66
C ASP A 94 17.35 -3.91 2.75
N GLY A 95 16.02 -3.91 2.91
CA GLY A 95 15.16 -2.73 2.84
C GLY A 95 14.23 -2.54 4.05
N TYR A 96 14.21 -3.49 4.99
CA TYR A 96 13.29 -3.45 6.14
C TYR A 96 13.45 -2.16 6.96
N ASN A 97 14.68 -1.85 7.36
CA ASN A 97 14.96 -0.68 8.18
C ASN A 97 14.66 0.63 7.42
N ASP A 98 14.96 0.68 6.12
CA ASP A 98 14.64 1.85 5.29
C ASP A 98 13.13 2.09 5.23
N THR A 99 12.34 1.01 4.99
CA THR A 99 10.87 1.09 4.94
C THR A 99 10.31 1.48 6.31
N LEU A 100 10.78 0.88 7.41
CA LEU A 100 10.35 1.22 8.76
C LEU A 100 10.66 2.68 9.12
N ASN A 101 11.86 3.16 8.79
CA ASN A 101 12.24 4.56 8.94
C ASN A 101 11.34 5.48 8.10
N GLY A 102 10.99 5.08 6.88
CA GLY A 102 10.04 5.80 6.02
C GLY A 102 8.66 5.92 6.66
N ILE A 103 8.16 4.86 7.30
CA ILE A 103 6.90 4.88 8.06
C ILE A 103 6.99 5.89 9.20
N HIS A 104 8.05 5.83 10.01
CA HIS A 104 8.27 6.79 11.11
C HIS A 104 8.35 8.24 10.62
N ASN A 105 9.07 8.50 9.54
CA ASN A 105 9.22 9.83 8.96
C ASN A 105 7.87 10.38 8.44
N ALA A 106 7.06 9.53 7.81
CA ALA A 106 5.75 9.90 7.31
C ALA A 106 4.78 10.25 8.46
N LEU A 107 4.76 9.43 9.52
CA LEU A 107 3.98 9.70 10.73
C LEU A 107 4.44 10.99 11.43
N ALA A 108 5.76 11.20 11.57
CA ALA A 108 6.32 12.41 12.18
C ALA A 108 6.05 13.70 11.38
N ALA A 109 5.77 13.57 10.07
CA ALA A 109 5.35 14.66 9.20
C ALA A 109 3.83 14.88 9.16
N ASP A 110 3.06 14.19 10.02
CA ASP A 110 1.59 14.28 10.08
C ASP A 110 0.91 13.90 8.74
N LEU A 111 1.46 12.91 8.04
CA LEU A 111 0.82 12.28 6.88
C LEU A 111 -0.10 11.16 7.35
N ASN A 112 -1.24 10.98 6.67
CA ASN A 112 -2.10 9.83 6.91
C ASN A 112 -1.43 8.58 6.34
N VAL A 113 -0.92 7.71 7.20
CA VAL A 113 -0.20 6.50 6.79
C VAL A 113 -1.13 5.29 6.83
N SER A 114 -1.12 4.50 5.77
CA SER A 114 -1.68 3.15 5.73
C SER A 114 -0.62 2.15 5.27
N LEU A 115 -0.74 0.89 5.71
CA LEU A 115 0.13 -0.18 5.24
C LEU A 115 -0.62 -1.08 4.27
N ASN A 116 0.08 -1.55 3.24
CA ASN A 116 -0.41 -2.56 2.32
C ASN A 116 0.48 -3.80 2.38
N THR A 117 -0.14 -4.97 2.59
CA THR A 117 0.59 -6.24 2.68
C THR A 117 0.05 -7.23 1.64
N PRO A 118 0.77 -7.45 0.53
CA PRO A 118 0.52 -8.59 -0.34
C PRO A 118 0.88 -9.89 0.39
N LEU A 119 -0.09 -10.79 0.54
CA LEU A 119 0.04 -12.04 1.31
C LEU A 119 0.47 -13.21 0.42
N CYS A 120 1.42 -13.98 0.91
CA CYS A 120 1.87 -15.23 0.30
C CYS A 120 2.31 -16.23 1.38
N SER A 121 2.75 -17.42 0.98
CA SER A 121 3.15 -18.46 1.94
C SER A 121 4.38 -18.10 2.80
N LEU A 122 5.17 -17.11 2.38
CA LEU A 122 6.37 -16.68 3.10
C LEU A 122 6.05 -15.69 4.24
N ASN A 123 4.95 -14.93 4.15
CA ASN A 123 4.59 -13.92 5.15
C ASN A 123 3.20 -14.16 5.76
N ARG A 124 2.91 -15.40 6.15
CA ARG A 124 1.62 -15.78 6.76
C ARG A 124 1.35 -15.16 8.13
N ASP A 125 2.39 -14.68 8.84
CA ASP A 125 2.19 -13.98 10.11
C ASP A 125 1.76 -12.51 9.89
N TYR A 126 0.59 -12.35 9.27
CA TYR A 126 -0.01 -11.02 9.06
C TYR A 126 -0.43 -10.36 10.37
N LEU A 127 -0.76 -11.14 11.41
CA LEU A 127 -1.12 -10.62 12.72
C LEU A 127 0.02 -9.75 13.31
N SER A 128 1.27 -10.15 13.13
CA SER A 128 2.42 -9.36 13.61
C SER A 128 2.55 -8.01 12.90
N VAL A 129 2.22 -7.93 11.60
CA VAL A 129 2.15 -6.66 10.87
C VAL A 129 1.03 -5.77 11.44
N VAL A 130 -0.15 -6.33 11.71
CA VAL A 130 -1.28 -5.59 12.31
C VAL A 130 -0.95 -5.08 13.71
N LYS A 131 -0.27 -5.89 14.54
CA LYS A 131 0.19 -5.48 15.88
C LYS A 131 1.23 -4.36 15.80
N LEU A 132 2.18 -4.45 14.86
CA LEU A 132 3.17 -3.40 14.65
C LEU A 132 2.47 -2.09 14.21
N ALA A 133 1.56 -2.15 13.25
CA ALA A 133 0.76 -1.01 12.81
C ALA A 133 0.00 -0.36 13.98
N HIS A 134 -0.62 -1.17 14.85
CA HIS A 134 -1.29 -0.71 16.06
C HIS A 134 -0.33 0.05 16.99
N THR A 135 0.84 -0.52 17.25
CA THR A 135 1.88 0.12 18.08
C THR A 135 2.34 1.46 17.52
N LEU A 136 2.38 1.60 16.20
CA LEU A 136 2.73 2.82 15.48
C LEU A 136 1.56 3.81 15.37
N GLY A 137 0.36 3.47 15.86
CA GLY A 137 -0.83 4.32 15.76
C GLY A 137 -1.51 4.31 14.40
N ILE A 138 -1.11 3.41 13.50
CA ILE A 138 -1.72 3.24 12.17
C ILE A 138 -3.03 2.48 12.33
N ARG A 139 -4.12 3.03 11.78
CA ARG A 139 -5.48 2.50 11.91
C ARG A 139 -6.04 1.89 10.63
N TYR A 140 -5.40 2.11 9.50
CA TYR A 140 -5.88 1.65 8.18
C TYR A 140 -4.84 0.76 7.54
N LEU A 141 -5.24 -0.48 7.25
CA LEU A 141 -4.42 -1.45 6.54
C LEU A 141 -5.17 -1.97 5.33
N THR A 142 -4.41 -2.35 4.32
CA THR A 142 -4.92 -3.13 3.20
C THR A 142 -4.11 -4.40 3.09
N CYS A 143 -4.74 -5.47 2.67
CA CYS A 143 -4.06 -6.71 2.28
C CYS A 143 -4.64 -7.25 0.98
N SER A 144 -3.87 -8.04 0.30
CA SER A 144 -4.26 -8.71 -0.94
C SER A 144 -3.61 -10.08 -1.00
N GLY A 145 -4.17 -11.00 -1.76
CA GLY A 145 -3.39 -12.14 -2.23
C GLY A 145 -2.34 -11.69 -3.24
N LEU A 146 -1.42 -12.57 -3.57
CA LEU A 146 -0.39 -12.29 -4.57
C LEU A 146 -1.01 -12.25 -5.98
N ILE A 147 -1.12 -11.06 -6.57
CA ILE A 147 -1.68 -10.84 -7.90
C ILE A 147 -0.63 -11.25 -8.96
N PRO A 148 -0.96 -12.14 -9.90
CA PRO A 148 -0.04 -12.56 -10.95
C PRO A 148 0.03 -11.52 -12.06
N ALA A 149 0.86 -10.50 -11.87
CA ALA A 149 1.09 -9.47 -12.88
C ALA A 149 2.56 -9.04 -12.89
N GLY A 150 3.09 -8.74 -14.05
CA GLY A 150 4.48 -8.30 -14.23
C GLY A 150 5.48 -9.30 -13.65
N ASN A 151 6.41 -8.85 -12.83
CA ASN A 151 7.42 -9.70 -12.20
C ASN A 151 6.84 -10.74 -11.21
N ALA A 152 5.60 -10.58 -10.78
CA ALA A 152 4.92 -11.54 -9.92
C ALA A 152 4.20 -12.67 -10.71
N ASP A 153 4.26 -12.70 -12.04
CA ASP A 153 3.74 -13.79 -12.87
C ASP A 153 4.85 -14.77 -13.31
N THR A 154 5.60 -15.26 -12.34
CA THR A 154 6.63 -16.29 -12.54
C THR A 154 6.20 -17.61 -11.93
N ALA A 155 6.85 -18.71 -12.31
CA ALA A 155 6.62 -20.01 -11.69
C ALA A 155 6.94 -19.98 -10.18
N ALA A 156 7.99 -19.26 -9.78
CA ALA A 156 8.35 -19.08 -8.38
C ALA A 156 7.26 -18.32 -7.60
N SER A 157 6.71 -17.25 -8.16
CA SER A 157 5.63 -16.48 -7.54
C SER A 157 4.33 -17.29 -7.43
N ARG A 158 4.05 -18.15 -8.42
CA ARG A 158 2.89 -19.06 -8.38
C ARG A 158 3.01 -20.08 -7.26
N ALA A 159 4.23 -20.57 -6.99
CA ALA A 159 4.50 -21.56 -5.95
C ALA A 159 4.28 -21.02 -4.51
N VAL A 160 4.33 -19.71 -4.32
CA VAL A 160 4.14 -19.08 -2.99
C VAL A 160 2.74 -18.49 -2.80
N ARG A 161 1.80 -18.72 -3.71
CA ARG A 161 0.41 -18.27 -3.53
C ARG A 161 -0.27 -19.06 -2.43
N LEU A 162 -1.05 -18.36 -1.63
CA LEU A 162 -1.94 -18.98 -0.66
C LEU A 162 -3.19 -19.53 -1.36
N THR A 163 -3.62 -20.69 -0.93
CA THR A 163 -4.96 -21.19 -1.22
C THR A 163 -6.01 -20.37 -0.47
N PRO A 164 -7.29 -20.39 -0.86
CA PRO A 164 -8.36 -19.72 -0.12
C PRO A 164 -8.40 -20.10 1.37
N ALA A 165 -8.21 -21.36 1.70
CA ALA A 165 -8.20 -21.84 3.09
C ALA A 165 -7.02 -21.26 3.89
N GLU A 166 -5.82 -21.28 3.33
CA GLU A 166 -4.63 -20.70 3.96
C GLU A 166 -4.74 -19.19 4.12
N LEU A 167 -5.36 -18.51 3.15
CA LEU A 167 -5.60 -17.07 3.23
C LEU A 167 -6.60 -16.75 4.35
N GLU A 168 -7.68 -17.53 4.49
CA GLU A 168 -8.64 -17.40 5.59
C GLU A 168 -7.96 -17.63 6.94
N GLU A 169 -7.15 -18.68 7.09
CA GLU A 169 -6.38 -18.94 8.31
C GLU A 169 -5.44 -17.78 8.68
N THR A 170 -4.81 -17.18 7.68
CA THR A 170 -3.90 -16.03 7.85
C THR A 170 -4.65 -14.76 8.27
N LEU A 171 -5.82 -14.52 7.68
CA LEU A 171 -6.60 -13.31 7.93
C LEU A 171 -7.37 -13.36 9.26
N ARG A 172 -7.91 -14.49 9.65
CA ARG A 172 -8.79 -14.62 10.82
C ARG A 172 -8.22 -14.01 12.10
N PRO A 173 -7.02 -14.39 12.59
CA PRO A 173 -6.47 -13.83 13.82
C PRO A 173 -6.15 -12.34 13.69
N ALA A 174 -5.77 -11.88 12.50
CA ALA A 174 -5.51 -10.47 12.23
C ALA A 174 -6.78 -9.63 12.28
N MET A 175 -7.89 -10.14 11.70
CA MET A 175 -9.21 -9.48 11.72
C MET A 175 -9.80 -9.42 13.12
N GLU A 176 -9.69 -10.50 13.89
CA GLU A 176 -10.14 -10.53 15.29
C GLU A 176 -9.38 -9.50 16.16
N TYR A 177 -8.05 -9.43 15.99
CA TYR A 177 -7.26 -8.42 16.68
C TYR A 177 -7.59 -7.01 16.23
N ALA A 178 -7.75 -6.78 14.94
CA ALA A 178 -8.09 -5.48 14.37
C ALA A 178 -9.46 -4.98 14.89
N ALA A 179 -10.48 -5.83 14.89
CA ALA A 179 -11.81 -5.52 15.41
C ALA A 179 -11.77 -5.13 16.90
N ALA A 180 -10.99 -5.86 17.72
CA ALA A 180 -10.85 -5.57 19.14
C ALA A 180 -10.08 -4.27 19.45
N ASN A 181 -9.30 -3.74 18.49
CA ASN A 181 -8.42 -2.59 18.70
C ASN A 181 -8.74 -1.37 17.81
N GLY A 182 -9.89 -1.36 17.13
CA GLY A 182 -10.35 -0.24 16.30
C GLY A 182 -9.43 0.01 15.09
N ILE A 183 -8.93 -1.07 14.48
CA ILE A 183 -8.14 -1.05 13.24
C ILE A 183 -9.03 -1.53 12.11
N GLU A 184 -8.98 -0.84 10.99
CA GLU A 184 -9.68 -1.22 9.76
C GLU A 184 -8.74 -1.93 8.82
N ILE A 185 -9.13 -3.12 8.36
CA ILE A 185 -8.40 -3.87 7.33
C ILE A 185 -9.32 -4.02 6.12
N SER A 186 -8.84 -3.62 4.94
CA SER A 186 -9.51 -3.85 3.66
C SER A 186 -8.78 -4.93 2.87
N PHE A 187 -9.53 -5.91 2.36
CA PHE A 187 -9.02 -6.94 1.47
C PHE A 187 -9.26 -6.52 0.01
N THR A 188 -8.19 -6.40 -0.77
CA THR A 188 -8.24 -5.78 -2.11
C THR A 188 -8.12 -6.76 -3.28
N SER A 189 -8.24 -8.08 -3.04
CA SER A 189 -8.17 -9.11 -4.07
C SER A 189 -9.55 -9.74 -4.32
N PRO A 190 -10.36 -9.18 -5.22
CA PRO A 190 -11.68 -9.73 -5.52
C PRO A 190 -11.56 -11.15 -6.12
N GLY A 191 -12.51 -12.02 -5.77
CA GLY A 191 -12.59 -13.39 -6.29
C GLY A 191 -11.62 -14.41 -5.67
N TRP A 192 -10.78 -14.01 -4.72
CA TRP A 192 -9.87 -14.93 -4.02
C TRP A 192 -10.51 -15.64 -2.83
N LEU A 193 -11.43 -14.96 -2.17
CA LEU A 193 -12.28 -15.53 -1.13
C LEU A 193 -13.75 -15.31 -1.50
N PRO A 194 -14.64 -16.28 -1.20
CA PRO A 194 -16.07 -16.09 -1.33
C PRO A 194 -16.56 -14.90 -0.49
N GLU A 195 -17.59 -14.22 -0.96
CA GLU A 195 -18.17 -13.07 -0.26
C GLU A 195 -18.62 -13.43 1.16
N ASP A 196 -19.24 -14.58 1.35
CA ASP A 196 -19.68 -15.04 2.66
C ASP A 196 -18.52 -15.26 3.63
N THR A 197 -17.38 -15.75 3.13
CA THR A 197 -16.15 -15.89 3.93
C THR A 197 -15.61 -14.52 4.33
N LEU A 198 -15.58 -13.55 3.42
CA LEU A 198 -15.14 -12.19 3.73
C LEU A 198 -16.04 -11.52 4.78
N ARG A 199 -17.36 -11.68 4.65
CA ARG A 199 -18.32 -11.17 5.65
C ARG A 199 -18.15 -11.84 7.00
N ALA A 200 -17.93 -13.16 7.03
CA ALA A 200 -17.67 -13.91 8.27
C ALA A 200 -16.37 -13.52 8.95
N LEU A 201 -15.38 -13.03 8.18
CA LEU A 201 -14.14 -12.46 8.68
C LEU A 201 -14.28 -10.99 9.15
N GLY A 202 -15.45 -10.36 8.94
CA GLY A 202 -15.74 -9.01 9.40
C GLY A 202 -15.42 -7.90 8.38
N PHE A 203 -15.14 -8.24 7.12
CA PHE A 203 -14.99 -7.23 6.07
C PHE A 203 -16.34 -6.59 5.73
N THR A 204 -16.41 -5.26 5.88
CA THR A 204 -17.62 -4.49 5.58
C THR A 204 -17.68 -4.07 4.10
N GLN A 205 -16.53 -3.86 3.49
CA GLN A 205 -16.39 -3.54 2.07
C GLN A 205 -15.80 -4.73 1.34
N ILE A 206 -16.59 -5.27 0.41
CA ILE A 206 -16.15 -6.39 -0.43
C ILE A 206 -15.78 -5.81 -1.79
N PRO A 207 -14.51 -5.96 -2.22
CA PRO A 207 -14.09 -5.43 -3.50
C PRO A 207 -14.84 -6.16 -4.63
N SER A 208 -15.55 -5.42 -5.45
CA SER A 208 -16.08 -5.90 -6.72
C SER A 208 -15.11 -5.49 -7.81
N CYS A 209 -14.57 -6.46 -8.54
CA CYS A 209 -13.87 -6.16 -9.77
C CYS A 209 -14.92 -5.82 -10.82
N GLY A 210 -14.98 -4.56 -11.22
CA GLY A 210 -15.82 -4.10 -12.34
C GLY A 210 -15.16 -4.40 -13.70
N ALA A 211 -14.59 -5.61 -13.88
CA ALA A 211 -14.03 -6.05 -15.14
C ALA A 211 -15.06 -6.79 -15.96
#